data_129638efce2c1dd9364a9ac2474362e6
#
_entry.id   129638efce2c1dd9364a9ac2474362e6
#
_cell.length_a   1.000
_cell.length_b   1.000
_cell.length_c   1.000
_cell.angle_alpha   90.00
_cell.angle_beta   90.00
_cell.angle_gamma   90.00
#
_symmetry.space_group_name_H-M   'P 1'
#
loop_
_entity.id
_entity.type
_entity.pdbx_description
1 polymer ?
#
loop_
_entity_poly.entity_id
_entity_poly.type
_entity_poly.pdbx_seq_one_letter_code
_entity_poly.pdbx_strand_id
1 'polypeptide(L)'
;MVVRAYALGIFPMAPARGSPTVHWVAPAMRGILPLDRFHVPSRLRRTLRQHRYEIRCDSDFRAVIEACARPRPGHPETWINPAIKRVFCELHAAGHAHTVEVWHEGRLAGGLYGLALGGAFFGESMFSHATDASKIALAHLVARLRRGRFRLLDAQFLTEHLQQFGAIEVPSADYLTLLGEALRADAIFYGALPPDEESAAISELLTQSSTHRS
;
A
#
# COMPACT_ATOMS: atom_id res chain seq x y z
N MET A 1 19.63 2.11 7.57
CA MET A 1 19.35 3.57 7.58
C MET A 1 17.87 3.83 7.25
N VAL A 2 17.35 3.35 6.13
CA VAL A 2 15.96 3.60 5.67
C VAL A 2 14.91 3.16 6.70
N VAL A 3 14.95 1.92 7.19
CA VAL A 3 14.03 1.41 8.23
C VAL A 3 13.98 2.31 9.47
N ARG A 4 15.13 2.85 9.89
CA ARG A 4 15.17 3.79 11.03
C ARG A 4 14.48 5.12 10.73
N ALA A 5 14.57 5.60 9.51
CA ALA A 5 13.88 6.82 9.09
C ALA A 5 12.35 6.62 9.12
N TYR A 6 11.85 5.49 8.60
CA TYR A 6 10.43 5.16 8.68
C TYR A 6 9.94 5.02 10.14
N ALA A 7 10.73 4.42 11.02
CA ALA A 7 10.42 4.35 12.45
C ALA A 7 10.32 5.74 13.13
N LEU A 8 10.90 6.77 12.53
CA LEU A 8 10.82 8.17 12.96
C LEU A 8 9.76 8.97 12.17
N GLY A 9 8.96 8.32 11.34
CA GLY A 9 7.93 8.97 10.52
C GLY A 9 8.49 9.71 9.28
N ILE A 10 9.74 9.43 8.89
CA ILE A 10 10.44 10.09 7.78
C ILE A 10 10.55 9.12 6.61
N PHE A 11 10.30 9.58 5.39
CA PHE A 11 10.38 8.75 4.19
C PHE A 11 11.17 9.42 3.07
N PRO A 12 11.75 8.64 2.12
CA PRO A 12 12.57 9.19 1.05
C PRO A 12 11.74 9.58 -0.17
N MET A 13 12.07 10.70 -0.80
CA MET A 13 11.55 11.10 -2.11
C MET A 13 12.65 11.71 -2.96
N ALA A 14 12.72 11.34 -4.24
CA ALA A 14 13.56 12.04 -5.19
C ALA A 14 12.78 13.18 -5.88
N PRO A 15 13.40 14.33 -6.19
CA PRO A 15 12.75 15.42 -6.90
C PRO A 15 12.27 15.02 -8.31
N ALA A 16 13.00 14.12 -8.96
CA ALA A 16 12.68 13.59 -10.29
C ALA A 16 13.34 12.22 -10.48
N ARG A 17 12.88 11.48 -11.49
CA ARG A 17 13.40 10.15 -11.87
C ARG A 17 14.92 10.10 -12.03
N GLY A 18 15.50 11.09 -12.68
CA GLY A 18 16.93 11.17 -12.97
C GLY A 18 17.76 11.84 -11.88
N SER A 19 17.13 12.30 -10.79
CA SER A 19 17.85 12.98 -9.71
C SER A 19 18.77 12.02 -8.97
N PRO A 20 20.05 12.39 -8.76
CA PRO A 20 20.94 11.61 -7.89
C PRO A 20 20.64 11.81 -6.41
N THR A 21 19.87 12.83 -6.05
CA THR A 21 19.56 13.17 -4.67
C THR A 21 18.25 12.54 -4.21
N VAL A 22 18.17 12.22 -2.92
CA VAL A 22 16.98 11.77 -2.24
C VAL A 22 16.75 12.69 -1.04
N HIS A 23 15.56 13.27 -0.95
CA HIS A 23 15.14 14.09 0.17
C HIS A 23 14.46 13.22 1.21
N TRP A 24 14.68 13.52 2.47
CA TRP A 24 13.97 12.91 3.59
C TRP A 24 12.83 13.83 4.01
N VAL A 25 11.61 13.32 3.93
CA VAL A 25 10.39 14.12 4.07
C VAL A 25 9.66 13.75 5.36
N ALA A 26 9.29 14.77 6.13
CA ALA A 26 8.42 14.67 7.31
C ALA A 26 7.34 15.76 7.22
N PRO A 27 6.19 15.49 6.60
CA PRO A 27 5.14 16.50 6.40
C PRO A 27 4.43 16.83 7.72
N ALA A 28 3.95 18.09 7.84
CA ALA A 28 3.20 18.54 9.01
C ALA A 28 1.83 17.82 9.16
N MET A 29 1.22 17.43 8.04
CA MET A 29 0.00 16.61 7.97
C MET A 29 0.33 15.29 7.30
N ARG A 30 -0.11 14.18 7.89
CA ARG A 30 0.15 12.83 7.38
C ARG A 30 -1.12 12.17 6.90
N GLY A 31 -1.10 11.69 5.64
CA GLY A 31 -2.18 10.88 5.10
C GLY A 31 -2.12 9.44 5.64
N ILE A 32 -3.19 8.97 6.23
CA ILE A 32 -3.36 7.60 6.71
C ILE A 32 -4.65 7.00 6.18
N LEU A 33 -4.70 5.67 6.08
CA LEU A 33 -5.90 4.94 5.72
C LEU A 33 -6.33 4.08 6.91
N PRO A 34 -7.34 4.50 7.70
CA PRO A 34 -7.84 3.75 8.84
C PRO A 34 -8.33 2.37 8.41
N LEU A 35 -7.67 1.31 8.92
CA LEU A 35 -7.94 -0.07 8.50
C LEU A 35 -9.36 -0.52 8.88
N ASP A 36 -9.88 -0.09 10.01
CA ASP A 36 -11.22 -0.40 10.53
C ASP A 36 -12.35 0.32 9.78
N ARG A 37 -12.03 1.45 9.12
CA ARG A 37 -13.00 2.30 8.41
C ARG A 37 -12.81 2.30 6.89
N PHE A 38 -12.06 1.34 6.37
CA PHE A 38 -11.83 1.22 4.93
C PHE A 38 -13.15 1.08 4.17
N HIS A 39 -13.41 2.03 3.28
CA HIS A 39 -14.60 2.05 2.44
C HIS A 39 -14.33 1.41 1.09
N VAL A 40 -15.19 0.47 0.67
CA VAL A 40 -15.13 -0.13 -0.66
C VAL A 40 -16.25 0.46 -1.53
N PRO A 41 -15.94 1.28 -2.56
CA PRO A 41 -16.94 1.83 -3.46
C PRO A 41 -17.76 0.74 -4.17
N SER A 42 -19.04 1.00 -4.45
CA SER A 42 -19.98 -0.01 -4.97
C SER A 42 -19.52 -0.68 -6.26
N ARG A 43 -18.86 0.09 -7.16
CA ARG A 43 -18.28 -0.45 -8.39
C ARG A 43 -17.15 -1.43 -8.09
N LEU A 44 -16.22 -1.06 -7.22
CA LEU A 44 -15.10 -1.92 -6.82
C LEU A 44 -15.60 -3.19 -6.12
N ARG A 45 -16.62 -3.07 -5.27
CA ARG A 45 -17.29 -4.22 -4.62
C ARG A 45 -17.78 -5.25 -5.63
N ARG A 46 -18.40 -4.79 -6.74
CA ARG A 46 -18.83 -5.67 -7.83
C ARG A 46 -17.64 -6.37 -8.48
N THR A 47 -16.56 -5.64 -8.76
CA THR A 47 -15.36 -6.19 -9.39
C THR A 47 -14.68 -7.24 -8.51
N LEU A 48 -14.55 -6.98 -7.20
CA LEU A 48 -13.97 -7.94 -6.24
C LEU A 48 -14.76 -9.25 -6.18
N ARG A 49 -16.11 -9.20 -6.24
CA ARG A 49 -16.98 -10.39 -6.24
C ARG A 49 -16.88 -11.25 -7.51
N GLN A 50 -16.33 -10.71 -8.58
CA GLN A 50 -16.22 -11.44 -9.86
C GLN A 50 -15.02 -12.37 -9.91
N HIS A 51 -14.06 -12.26 -8.99
CA HIS A 51 -12.84 -13.08 -8.90
C HIS A 51 -12.09 -13.25 -10.24
N ARG A 52 -12.06 -12.17 -11.07
CA ARG A 52 -11.47 -12.22 -12.42
C ARG A 52 -9.96 -12.14 -12.42
N TYR A 53 -9.37 -11.75 -11.31
CA TYR A 53 -7.95 -11.50 -11.18
C TYR A 53 -7.33 -12.49 -10.21
N GLU A 54 -6.16 -12.97 -10.55
CA GLU A 54 -5.31 -13.69 -9.64
C GLU A 54 -4.53 -12.69 -8.79
N ILE A 55 -4.51 -12.90 -7.48
CA ILE A 55 -3.77 -12.06 -6.56
C ILE A 55 -2.52 -12.80 -6.09
N ARG A 56 -1.39 -12.16 -6.25
CA ARG A 56 -0.11 -12.65 -5.73
C ARG A 56 0.51 -11.60 -4.83
N CYS A 57 1.38 -12.03 -3.93
CA CYS A 57 2.21 -11.14 -3.12
C CYS A 57 3.65 -11.59 -3.28
N ASP A 58 4.56 -10.63 -3.35
CA ASP A 58 6.00 -10.88 -3.35
C ASP A 58 6.49 -11.79 -4.48
N SER A 59 5.72 -11.94 -5.58
CA SER A 59 6.09 -12.82 -6.68
C SER A 59 7.02 -12.14 -7.69
N ASP A 60 6.86 -10.83 -7.91
CA ASP A 60 7.76 -10.04 -8.76
C ASP A 60 7.84 -8.58 -8.28
N PHE A 61 8.53 -8.38 -7.15
CA PHE A 61 8.73 -7.06 -6.55
C PHE A 61 9.36 -6.06 -7.55
N ARG A 62 10.32 -6.53 -8.34
CA ARG A 62 11.02 -5.69 -9.32
C ARG A 62 10.06 -5.18 -10.39
N ALA A 63 9.21 -6.04 -10.96
CA ALA A 63 8.23 -5.62 -11.97
C ALA A 63 7.24 -4.59 -11.39
N VAL A 64 6.80 -4.76 -10.14
CA VAL A 64 5.88 -3.82 -9.48
C VAL A 64 6.52 -2.46 -9.29
N ILE A 65 7.71 -2.35 -8.69
CA ILE A 65 8.35 -1.04 -8.45
C ILE A 65 8.74 -0.35 -9.77
N GLU A 66 9.12 -1.11 -10.79
CA GLU A 66 9.39 -0.56 -12.12
C GLU A 66 8.12 -0.03 -12.78
N ALA A 67 6.99 -0.74 -12.64
CA ALA A 67 5.69 -0.27 -13.14
C ALA A 67 5.22 0.99 -12.40
N CYS A 68 5.39 1.05 -11.08
CA CYS A 68 5.11 2.24 -10.28
C CYS A 68 5.95 3.46 -10.70
N ALA A 69 7.19 3.23 -11.14
CA ALA A 69 8.11 4.28 -11.57
C ALA A 69 7.88 4.76 -13.02
N ARG A 70 6.96 4.17 -13.79
CA ARG A 70 6.68 4.59 -15.17
C ARG A 70 5.94 5.93 -15.23
N PRO A 71 6.21 6.76 -16.26
CA PRO A 71 5.38 7.92 -16.54
C PRO A 71 3.92 7.53 -16.76
N ARG A 72 3.03 8.42 -16.33
CA ARG A 72 1.58 8.27 -16.54
C ARG A 72 1.02 9.54 -17.18
N PRO A 73 -0.08 9.47 -17.93
CA PRO A 73 -0.76 10.67 -18.42
C PRO A 73 -1.03 11.64 -17.25
N GLY A 74 -0.62 12.92 -17.40
CA GLY A 74 -0.69 13.93 -16.36
C GLY A 74 0.42 13.89 -15.29
N HIS A 75 1.25 12.83 -15.26
CA HIS A 75 2.35 12.66 -14.30
C HIS A 75 3.60 12.11 -15.03
N PRO A 76 4.31 12.95 -15.82
CA PRO A 76 5.48 12.52 -16.60
C PRO A 76 6.68 12.20 -15.71
N GLU A 77 6.74 12.78 -14.52
CA GLU A 77 7.82 12.56 -13.55
C GLU A 77 7.41 11.59 -12.44
N THR A 78 8.41 11.02 -11.79
CA THR A 78 8.25 10.16 -10.62
C THR A 78 9.32 10.47 -9.59
N TRP A 79 8.97 10.31 -8.32
CA TRP A 79 9.91 10.40 -7.20
C TRP A 79 10.72 9.10 -7.00
N ILE A 80 10.37 8.02 -7.73
CA ILE A 80 11.05 6.71 -7.65
C ILE A 80 12.25 6.70 -8.60
N ASN A 81 13.40 7.15 -8.10
CA ASN A 81 14.67 7.14 -8.84
C ASN A 81 15.39 5.77 -8.74
N PRO A 82 16.51 5.56 -9.44
CA PRO A 82 17.26 4.30 -9.37
C PRO A 82 17.75 3.94 -7.96
N ALA A 83 18.10 4.93 -7.12
CA ALA A 83 18.54 4.69 -5.74
C ALA A 83 17.40 4.14 -4.88
N ILE A 84 16.19 4.75 -4.97
CA ILE A 84 14.99 4.29 -4.28
C ILE A 84 14.63 2.87 -4.73
N LYS A 85 14.62 2.60 -6.05
CA LYS A 85 14.34 1.24 -6.56
C LYS A 85 15.27 0.19 -5.97
N ARG A 86 16.59 0.47 -5.96
CA ARG A 86 17.58 -0.45 -5.41
C ARG A 86 17.34 -0.73 -3.93
N VAL A 87 17.16 0.33 -3.14
CA VAL A 87 16.94 0.20 -1.69
C VAL A 87 15.68 -0.59 -1.38
N PHE A 88 14.57 -0.37 -2.09
CA PHE A 88 13.35 -1.14 -1.85
C PHE A 88 13.47 -2.60 -2.31
N CYS A 89 14.24 -2.91 -3.36
CA CYS A 89 14.56 -4.30 -3.71
C CYS A 89 15.41 -4.97 -2.62
N GLU A 90 16.36 -4.25 -2.01
CA GLU A 90 17.15 -4.75 -0.88
C GLU A 90 16.26 -4.97 0.37
N LEU A 91 15.35 -4.05 0.66
CA LEU A 91 14.38 -4.18 1.76
C LEU A 91 13.43 -5.36 1.54
N HIS A 92 13.01 -5.61 0.29
CA HIS A 92 12.22 -6.78 -0.06
C HIS A 92 13.00 -8.07 0.18
N ALA A 93 14.23 -8.16 -0.30
CA ALA A 93 15.10 -9.32 -0.06
C ALA A 93 15.37 -9.58 1.44
N ALA A 94 15.31 -8.53 2.27
CA ALA A 94 15.41 -8.61 3.73
C ALA A 94 14.07 -8.90 4.44
N GLY A 95 12.96 -9.07 3.70
CA GLY A 95 11.64 -9.36 4.25
C GLY A 95 10.89 -8.17 4.87
N HIS A 96 11.30 -6.94 4.53
CA HIS A 96 10.65 -5.72 5.03
C HIS A 96 9.72 -5.06 4.02
N ALA A 97 10.00 -5.17 2.74
CA ALA A 97 9.15 -4.58 1.70
C ALA A 97 8.36 -5.67 0.98
N HIS A 98 7.08 -5.37 0.71
CA HIS A 98 6.11 -6.32 0.17
C HIS A 98 5.33 -5.72 -0.99
N THR A 99 4.83 -6.61 -1.86
CA THR A 99 3.90 -6.28 -2.94
C THR A 99 2.55 -6.94 -2.75
N VAL A 100 1.51 -6.31 -3.31
CA VAL A 100 0.26 -6.97 -3.68
C VAL A 100 0.07 -6.77 -5.17
N GLU A 101 0.01 -7.86 -5.89
CA GLU A 101 0.03 -7.93 -7.34
C GLU A 101 -1.31 -8.44 -7.86
N VAL A 102 -1.80 -7.81 -8.91
CA VAL A 102 -3.05 -8.18 -9.59
C VAL A 102 -2.69 -8.68 -10.99
N TRP A 103 -2.94 -9.96 -11.22
CA TRP A 103 -2.62 -10.64 -12.47
C TRP A 103 -3.88 -10.98 -13.25
N HIS A 104 -3.83 -10.83 -14.57
CA HIS A 104 -4.91 -11.18 -15.49
C HIS A 104 -4.32 -11.88 -16.71
N GLU A 105 -4.76 -13.09 -16.98
CA GLU A 105 -4.27 -13.91 -18.10
C GLU A 105 -2.73 -14.01 -18.15
N GLY A 106 -2.12 -14.23 -17.00
CA GLY A 106 -0.66 -14.35 -16.86
C GLY A 106 0.12 -13.03 -17.01
N ARG A 107 -0.56 -11.87 -17.07
CA ARG A 107 0.05 -10.54 -17.17
C ARG A 107 -0.20 -9.72 -15.92
N LEU A 108 0.80 -8.97 -15.50
CA LEU A 108 0.69 -8.06 -14.36
C LEU A 108 -0.19 -6.86 -14.76
N ALA A 109 -1.42 -6.84 -14.25
CA ALA A 109 -2.47 -5.87 -14.58
C ALA A 109 -2.48 -4.64 -13.67
N GLY A 110 -1.92 -4.76 -12.47
CA GLY A 110 -1.77 -3.69 -11.49
C GLY A 110 -1.13 -4.19 -10.21
N GLY A 111 -0.91 -3.29 -9.28
CA GLY A 111 -0.31 -3.66 -8.00
C GLY A 111 0.13 -2.45 -7.21
N LEU A 112 0.67 -2.73 -6.06
CA LEU A 112 1.27 -1.76 -5.14
C LEU A 112 2.47 -2.39 -4.43
N TYR A 113 3.31 -1.53 -3.85
CA TYR A 113 4.34 -1.97 -2.92
C TYR A 113 4.38 -1.07 -1.70
N GLY A 114 4.97 -1.56 -0.63
CA GLY A 114 5.17 -0.83 0.60
C GLY A 114 6.15 -1.51 1.54
N LEU A 115 6.38 -0.86 2.69
CA LEU A 115 7.26 -1.31 3.75
C LEU A 115 6.43 -1.75 4.95
N ALA A 116 6.73 -2.90 5.54
CA ALA A 116 6.16 -3.37 6.79
C ALA A 116 7.19 -3.22 7.93
N LEU A 117 6.77 -2.63 9.06
CA LEU A 117 7.60 -2.45 10.23
C LEU A 117 6.74 -2.55 11.49
N GLY A 118 6.91 -3.61 12.28
CA GLY A 118 5.96 -3.93 13.34
C GLY A 118 4.54 -4.03 12.78
N GLY A 119 3.57 -3.39 13.40
CA GLY A 119 2.20 -3.29 12.90
C GLY A 119 1.91 -2.05 12.06
N ALA A 120 2.93 -1.36 11.54
CA ALA A 120 2.78 -0.29 10.55
C ALA A 120 3.11 -0.79 9.15
N PHE A 121 2.26 -0.46 8.18
CA PHE A 121 2.54 -0.64 6.76
C PHE A 121 2.56 0.73 6.08
N PHE A 122 3.64 1.01 5.37
CA PHE A 122 3.85 2.25 4.62
C PHE A 122 3.59 1.96 3.15
N GLY A 123 2.44 2.37 2.64
CA GLY A 123 2.08 2.22 1.23
C GLY A 123 2.85 3.24 0.39
N GLU A 124 3.75 2.79 -0.46
CA GLU A 124 4.67 3.64 -1.20
C GLU A 124 4.09 4.13 -2.51
N SER A 125 3.69 3.21 -3.35
CA SER A 125 3.15 3.55 -4.67
C SER A 125 2.29 2.41 -5.22
N MET A 126 1.44 2.77 -6.18
CA MET A 126 0.60 1.81 -6.90
C MET A 126 0.51 2.18 -8.39
N PHE A 127 0.23 1.17 -9.21
CA PHE A 127 0.00 1.34 -10.64
C PHE A 127 -1.18 0.51 -11.12
N SER A 128 -1.72 0.87 -12.28
CA SER A 128 -2.85 0.17 -12.90
C SER A 128 -2.67 0.15 -14.41
N HIS A 129 -2.57 -1.04 -15.00
CA HIS A 129 -2.61 -1.26 -16.44
C HIS A 129 -4.01 -1.68 -16.91
N ALA A 130 -4.82 -2.27 -16.01
CA ALA A 130 -6.21 -2.59 -16.24
C ALA A 130 -7.12 -1.80 -15.29
N THR A 131 -8.38 -1.59 -15.69
CA THR A 131 -9.35 -0.84 -14.89
C THR A 131 -9.47 -1.39 -13.48
N ASP A 132 -9.37 -0.50 -12.50
CA ASP A 132 -9.50 -0.77 -11.06
C ASP A 132 -8.42 -1.70 -10.46
N ALA A 133 -7.39 -2.15 -11.22
CA ALA A 133 -6.41 -3.13 -10.72
C ALA A 133 -5.65 -2.63 -9.48
N SER A 134 -5.20 -1.36 -9.42
CA SER A 134 -4.58 -0.80 -8.22
C SER A 134 -5.53 -0.73 -7.02
N LYS A 135 -6.82 -0.50 -7.26
CA LYS A 135 -7.85 -0.49 -6.20
C LYS A 135 -8.13 -1.89 -5.67
N ILE A 136 -8.08 -2.89 -6.53
CA ILE A 136 -8.16 -4.31 -6.15
C ILE A 136 -6.95 -4.66 -5.29
N ALA A 137 -5.73 -4.29 -5.70
CA ALA A 137 -4.53 -4.48 -4.90
C ALA A 137 -4.64 -3.83 -3.51
N LEU A 138 -5.17 -2.60 -3.44
CA LEU A 138 -5.38 -1.89 -2.17
C LEU A 138 -6.39 -2.61 -1.26
N ALA A 139 -7.50 -3.11 -1.81
CA ALA A 139 -8.49 -3.88 -1.04
C ALA A 139 -7.88 -5.17 -0.47
N HIS A 140 -7.11 -5.90 -1.28
CA HIS A 140 -6.40 -7.10 -0.84
C HIS A 140 -5.28 -6.80 0.16
N LEU A 141 -4.58 -5.66 0.04
CA LEU A 141 -3.65 -5.19 1.06
C LEU A 141 -4.37 -4.99 2.39
N VAL A 142 -5.45 -4.20 2.42
CA VAL A 142 -6.18 -3.91 3.66
C VAL A 142 -6.72 -5.18 4.32
N ALA A 143 -7.24 -6.13 3.53
CA ALA A 143 -7.69 -7.42 4.05
C ALA A 143 -6.54 -8.20 4.74
N ARG A 144 -5.34 -8.24 4.12
CA ARG A 144 -4.14 -8.85 4.68
C ARG A 144 -3.63 -8.14 5.93
N LEU A 145 -3.62 -6.81 5.92
CA LEU A 145 -3.19 -6.01 7.06
C LEU A 145 -4.10 -6.24 8.28
N ARG A 146 -5.42 -6.29 8.10
CA ARG A 146 -6.37 -6.61 9.17
C ARG A 146 -6.11 -8.00 9.75
N ARG A 147 -6.02 -9.00 8.88
CA ARG A 147 -5.73 -10.37 9.27
C ARG A 147 -4.40 -10.49 10.01
N GLY A 148 -3.40 -9.75 9.53
CA GLY A 148 -2.05 -9.69 10.10
C GLY A 148 -1.94 -8.82 11.36
N ARG A 149 -3.04 -8.26 11.86
CA ARG A 149 -3.10 -7.42 13.07
C ARG A 149 -2.29 -6.13 12.97
N PHE A 150 -2.12 -5.60 11.75
CA PHE A 150 -1.58 -4.27 11.55
C PHE A 150 -2.51 -3.21 12.17
N ARG A 151 -1.93 -2.10 12.62
CA ARG A 151 -2.64 -1.01 13.28
C ARG A 151 -2.60 0.29 12.48
N LEU A 152 -1.63 0.46 11.60
CA LEU A 152 -1.44 1.67 10.81
C LEU A 152 -1.19 1.33 9.35
N LEU A 153 -1.95 1.94 8.43
CA LEU A 153 -1.62 2.04 7.01
C LEU A 153 -1.34 3.51 6.70
N ASP A 154 -0.06 3.80 6.54
CA ASP A 154 0.47 5.11 6.20
C ASP A 154 0.45 5.27 4.67
N ALA A 155 -0.12 6.37 4.19
CA ALA A 155 -0.20 6.74 2.79
C ALA A 155 0.58 8.03 2.46
N GLN A 156 1.38 8.53 3.39
CA GLN A 156 2.19 9.75 3.37
C GLN A 156 1.38 11.02 3.14
N PHE A 157 0.71 11.12 2.00
CA PHE A 157 -0.10 12.27 1.61
C PHE A 157 -1.53 11.85 1.29
N LEU A 158 -2.48 12.69 1.63
CA LEU A 158 -3.86 12.49 1.24
C LEU A 158 -4.04 12.86 -0.23
N THR A 159 -4.66 11.96 -1.00
CA THR A 159 -5.01 12.17 -2.39
C THR A 159 -6.51 11.93 -2.60
N GLU A 160 -7.13 12.57 -3.59
CA GLU A 160 -8.53 12.31 -3.96
C GLU A 160 -8.79 10.81 -4.22
N HIS A 161 -7.77 10.13 -4.80
CA HIS A 161 -7.85 8.69 -5.03
C HIS A 161 -7.99 7.90 -3.74
N LEU A 162 -7.31 8.29 -2.66
CA LEU A 162 -7.35 7.57 -1.38
C LEU A 162 -8.53 8.01 -0.50
N GLN A 163 -9.02 9.25 -0.66
CA GLN A 163 -10.20 9.75 0.06
C GLN A 163 -11.44 8.89 -0.20
N GLN A 164 -11.64 8.39 -1.42
CA GLN A 164 -12.76 7.50 -1.75
C GLN A 164 -12.79 6.20 -0.94
N PHE A 165 -11.65 5.81 -0.34
CA PHE A 165 -11.50 4.63 0.52
C PHE A 165 -11.54 4.97 2.02
N GLY A 166 -11.74 6.23 2.38
CA GLY A 166 -11.79 6.68 3.76
C GLY A 166 -10.44 7.14 4.32
N ALA A 167 -9.45 7.46 3.46
CA ALA A 167 -8.20 8.06 3.91
C ALA A 167 -8.45 9.45 4.52
N ILE A 168 -7.71 9.77 5.56
CA ILE A 168 -7.75 11.04 6.28
C ILE A 168 -6.35 11.61 6.46
N GLU A 169 -6.26 12.90 6.75
CA GLU A 169 -5.04 13.54 7.24
C GLU A 169 -5.08 13.71 8.76
N VAL A 170 -3.96 13.48 9.39
CA VAL A 170 -3.76 13.72 10.82
C VAL A 170 -2.52 14.59 11.04
N PRO A 171 -2.48 15.43 12.10
CA PRO A 171 -1.29 16.17 12.46
C PRO A 171 -0.10 15.24 12.74
N SER A 172 1.11 15.68 12.42
CA SER A 172 2.34 14.89 12.60
C SER A 172 2.51 14.34 14.02
N ALA A 173 2.11 15.11 15.05
CA ALA A 173 2.19 14.67 16.45
C ALA A 173 1.29 13.46 16.73
N ASP A 174 0.05 13.50 16.22
CA ASP A 174 -0.92 12.39 16.37
C ASP A 174 -0.46 11.18 15.58
N TYR A 175 0.05 11.40 14.36
CA TYR A 175 0.63 10.34 13.53
C TYR A 175 1.80 9.64 14.24
N LEU A 176 2.73 10.38 14.87
CA LEU A 176 3.86 9.80 15.59
C LEU A 176 3.41 8.95 16.80
N THR A 177 2.32 9.31 17.45
CA THR A 177 1.69 8.51 18.50
C THR A 177 1.19 7.19 17.93
N LEU A 178 0.38 7.24 16.86
CA LEU A 178 -0.14 6.05 16.16
C LEU A 178 1.00 5.15 15.64
N LEU A 179 2.04 5.75 15.06
CA LEU A 179 3.22 5.03 14.59
C LEU A 179 3.93 4.32 15.74
N GLY A 180 4.17 5.01 16.86
CA GLY A 180 4.82 4.42 18.03
C GLY A 180 4.04 3.23 18.61
N GLU A 181 2.71 3.27 18.60
CA GLU A 181 1.86 2.13 18.99
C GLU A 181 1.95 0.99 17.97
N ALA A 182 1.88 1.32 16.68
CA ALA A 182 1.94 0.34 15.61
C ALA A 182 3.30 -0.41 15.60
N LEU A 183 4.41 0.30 15.79
CA LEU A 183 5.74 -0.30 15.81
C LEU A 183 5.94 -1.35 16.92
N ARG A 184 5.18 -1.25 18.03
CA ARG A 184 5.20 -2.22 19.13
C ARG A 184 4.25 -3.38 18.95
N ALA A 185 3.38 -3.33 17.93
CA ALA A 185 2.42 -4.39 17.69
C ALA A 185 3.10 -5.61 17.06
N ASP A 186 2.71 -6.79 17.52
CA ASP A 186 3.10 -8.06 16.90
C ASP A 186 2.17 -8.33 15.71
N ALA A 187 2.64 -7.98 14.52
CA ALA A 187 1.89 -8.12 13.28
C ALA A 187 2.70 -8.91 12.25
N ILE A 188 1.99 -9.65 11.39
CA ILE A 188 2.59 -10.48 10.35
C ILE A 188 1.98 -10.13 9.00
N PHE A 189 2.81 -9.83 8.00
CA PHE A 189 2.36 -9.69 6.64
C PHE A 189 2.24 -11.08 5.99
N TYR A 190 1.00 -11.49 5.69
CA TYR A 190 0.73 -12.76 5.00
C TYR A 190 0.84 -12.57 3.49
N GLY A 191 2.00 -12.91 2.91
CA GLY A 191 2.21 -12.89 1.46
C GLY A 191 1.37 -13.97 0.75
N ALA A 192 1.44 -15.20 1.20
CA ALA A 192 0.59 -16.29 0.71
C ALA A 192 -0.58 -16.55 1.66
N LEU A 193 -1.79 -16.49 1.13
CA LEU A 193 -3.01 -16.94 1.81
C LEU A 193 -3.61 -18.09 0.99
N PRO A 194 -4.10 -19.15 1.63
CA PRO A 194 -4.95 -20.12 0.97
C PRO A 194 -6.15 -19.44 0.30
N PRO A 195 -6.64 -19.93 -0.85
CA PRO A 195 -7.72 -19.26 -1.60
C PRO A 195 -9.02 -19.05 -0.81
N ASP A 196 -9.36 -19.97 0.08
CA ASP A 196 -10.51 -19.89 0.99
C ASP A 196 -10.30 -18.78 2.04
N GLU A 197 -9.12 -18.66 2.61
CA GLU A 197 -8.78 -17.61 3.56
C GLU A 197 -8.71 -16.23 2.91
N GLU A 198 -8.22 -16.13 1.68
CA GLU A 198 -8.23 -14.90 0.92
C GLU A 198 -9.65 -14.45 0.60
N SER A 199 -10.50 -15.38 0.14
CA SER A 199 -11.92 -15.12 -0.12
C SER A 199 -12.67 -14.70 1.14
N ALA A 200 -12.40 -15.32 2.28
CA ALA A 200 -12.97 -14.96 3.57
C ALA A 200 -12.56 -13.54 3.98
N ALA A 201 -11.27 -13.19 3.90
CA ALA A 201 -10.77 -11.87 4.26
C ALA A 201 -11.38 -10.74 3.40
N ILE A 202 -11.55 -10.98 2.09
CA ILE A 202 -12.24 -10.02 1.21
C ILE A 202 -13.74 -9.94 1.54
N SER A 203 -14.41 -11.05 1.86
CA SER A 203 -15.82 -11.06 2.22
C SER A 203 -16.08 -10.27 3.51
N GLU A 204 -15.22 -10.42 4.52
CA GLU A 204 -15.27 -9.63 5.76
C GLU A 204 -15.11 -8.13 5.47
N LEU A 205 -14.12 -7.76 4.64
CA LEU A 205 -13.90 -6.37 4.22
C LEU A 205 -15.15 -5.78 3.55
N LEU A 206 -15.80 -6.53 2.67
CA LEU A 206 -17.00 -6.10 1.96
C LEU A 206 -18.21 -5.95 2.88
N THR A 207 -18.35 -6.80 3.90
CA THR A 207 -19.45 -6.76 4.87
C THR A 207 -19.33 -5.56 5.78
N GLN A 208 -18.18 -5.30 6.37
CA GLN A 208 -17.95 -4.16 7.26
C GLN A 208 -18.11 -2.82 6.56
N SER A 209 -17.65 -2.70 5.31
CA SER A 209 -17.84 -1.50 4.50
C SER A 209 -19.32 -1.19 4.17
N SER A 210 -20.26 -2.10 4.49
CA SER A 210 -21.70 -1.88 4.31
C SER A 210 -22.35 -1.26 5.56
N THR A 211 -21.79 -1.52 6.73
CA THR A 211 -22.36 -1.11 8.03
C THR A 211 -22.10 0.37 8.37
N HIS A 212 -21.11 0.99 7.73
CA HIS A 212 -20.77 2.41 7.95
C HIS A 212 -21.55 3.39 7.07
N ARG A 213 -22.62 2.96 6.41
CA ARG A 213 -23.53 3.82 5.61
C ARG A 213 -24.84 4.18 6.30
N SER A 214 -25.00 3.89 7.58
CA SER A 214 -26.22 4.20 8.35
C SER A 214 -26.01 5.42 9.21
#